data_38d704f672401d8b9d77c382ff4d7896
#
_entry.id   38d704f672401d8b9d77c382ff4d7896
#
_cell.length_a   1.000
_cell.length_b   1.000
_cell.length_c   1.000
_cell.angle_alpha   90.00
_cell.angle_beta   90.00
_cell.angle_gamma   90.00
#
_symmetry.space_group_name_H-M   'P 1'
#
loop_
_entity.id
_entity.type
_entity.pdbx_description
1 polymer ?
#
loop_
_entity_poly.entity_id
_entity_poly.type
_entity_poly.pdbx_seq_one_letter_code
_entity_poly.pdbx_strand_id
1 'polypeptide(L)'
;GFSEERFNEIVTEYKKFVEPLGIPDVTCIPLSALDGDNVVQKSERTPWYKGTSLLELLETVSIENDHNLTDFRFPVQYVLRPNLDFRGFCGKVASGVIHKGDEVMALPSGKKSHIKSIVTYDGELEYAFPPQAVTLTLEDEIDVSRGDMLVHADNVPVIDRNFEAMLVWMDEEAMDLDKSFFIKHTTNTGRTRIDSIK
;
A
#
# COMPACT_ATOMS: atom_id res chain seq x y z
N GLY A 1 36.89 -3.39 -4.66
CA GLY A 1 36.11 -2.42 -4.90
C GLY A 1 35.96 -1.72 -6.23
N PHE A 2 34.81 -1.18 -6.50
CA PHE A 2 34.44 -0.36 -7.66
C PHE A 2 34.57 -1.04 -9.02
N SER A 3 34.47 -2.42 -9.04
CA SER A 3 34.57 -3.21 -10.27
C SER A 3 33.26 -3.18 -11.04
N GLU A 4 33.32 -2.75 -12.31
CA GLU A 4 32.20 -2.80 -13.23
C GLU A 4 31.72 -4.25 -13.49
N GLU A 5 32.66 -5.17 -13.67
CA GLU A 5 32.37 -6.57 -13.91
C GLU A 5 31.55 -7.18 -12.77
N ARG A 6 32.01 -6.98 -11.52
CA ARG A 6 31.33 -7.49 -10.34
C ARG A 6 29.94 -6.87 -10.15
N PHE A 7 29.80 -5.58 -10.43
CA PHE A 7 28.50 -4.91 -10.41
C PHE A 7 27.53 -5.54 -11.42
N ASN A 8 27.98 -5.75 -12.67
CA ASN A 8 27.14 -6.34 -13.71
C ASN A 8 26.74 -7.79 -13.42
N GLU A 9 27.61 -8.58 -12.80
CA GLU A 9 27.28 -9.91 -12.31
C GLU A 9 26.13 -9.85 -11.29
N ILE A 10 26.27 -8.99 -10.25
CA ILE A 10 25.25 -8.82 -9.21
C ILE A 10 23.93 -8.35 -9.81
N VAL A 11 23.96 -7.38 -10.72
CA VAL A 11 22.76 -6.87 -11.40
C VAL A 11 22.06 -7.99 -12.17
N THR A 12 22.82 -8.83 -12.87
CA THR A 12 22.27 -9.93 -13.65
C THR A 12 21.62 -10.99 -12.76
N GLU A 13 22.29 -11.38 -11.70
CA GLU A 13 21.75 -12.32 -10.71
C GLU A 13 20.49 -11.77 -10.02
N TYR A 14 20.52 -10.50 -9.61
CA TYR A 14 19.39 -9.88 -8.95
C TYR A 14 18.18 -9.74 -9.88
N LYS A 15 18.37 -9.30 -11.12
CA LYS A 15 17.27 -9.18 -12.09
C LYS A 15 16.63 -10.55 -12.37
N LYS A 16 17.42 -11.60 -12.49
CA LYS A 16 16.90 -12.97 -12.64
C LYS A 16 16.12 -13.42 -11.40
N PHE A 17 16.55 -13.02 -10.22
CA PHE A 17 15.86 -13.35 -8.96
C PHE A 17 14.49 -12.63 -8.86
N VAL A 18 14.40 -11.37 -9.27
CA VAL A 18 13.16 -10.58 -9.14
C VAL A 18 12.19 -10.75 -10.31
N GLU A 19 12.63 -11.30 -11.43
CA GLU A 19 11.79 -11.52 -12.61
C GLU A 19 10.49 -12.30 -12.31
N PRO A 20 10.51 -13.44 -11.55
CA PRO A 20 9.29 -14.17 -11.20
C PRO A 20 8.37 -13.37 -10.24
N LEU A 21 8.87 -12.34 -9.57
CA LEU A 21 8.10 -11.49 -8.64
C LEU A 21 7.29 -10.42 -9.37
N GLY A 22 7.49 -10.26 -10.68
CA GLY A 22 6.76 -9.30 -11.50
C GLY A 22 7.04 -7.83 -11.13
N ILE A 23 8.24 -7.52 -10.60
CA ILE A 23 8.63 -6.15 -10.26
C ILE A 23 8.95 -5.39 -11.55
N PRO A 24 8.18 -4.34 -11.92
CA PRO A 24 8.28 -3.71 -13.22
C PRO A 24 9.57 -2.92 -13.41
N ASP A 25 10.02 -2.22 -12.36
CA ASP A 25 11.15 -1.30 -12.42
C ASP A 25 12.21 -1.63 -11.38
N VAL A 26 13.40 -1.97 -11.87
CA VAL A 26 14.57 -2.26 -11.02
C VAL A 26 15.73 -1.42 -11.46
N THR A 27 16.06 -0.40 -10.69
CA THR A 27 17.24 0.45 -10.89
C THR A 27 18.35 0.04 -9.93
N CYS A 28 19.51 -0.28 -10.48
CA CYS A 28 20.68 -0.66 -9.70
C CYS A 28 21.72 0.46 -9.70
N ILE A 29 22.18 0.88 -8.52
CA ILE A 29 23.16 1.95 -8.35
C ILE A 29 24.35 1.41 -7.57
N PRO A 30 25.57 1.49 -8.12
CA PRO A 30 26.79 1.14 -7.36
C PRO A 30 27.11 2.26 -6.36
N LEU A 31 26.90 2.03 -5.08
CA LEU A 31 27.13 3.05 -4.07
C LEU A 31 28.04 2.59 -2.92
N SER A 32 28.69 3.54 -2.28
CA SER A 32 29.34 3.37 -0.98
C SER A 32 28.70 4.35 0.01
N ALA A 33 27.92 3.81 0.95
CA ALA A 33 27.28 4.66 1.97
C ALA A 33 28.32 5.30 2.92
N LEU A 34 29.46 4.60 3.16
CA LEU A 34 30.53 5.09 4.03
C LEU A 34 31.29 6.27 3.41
N ASP A 35 31.62 6.15 2.12
CA ASP A 35 32.43 7.15 1.40
C ASP A 35 31.57 8.19 0.66
N GLY A 36 30.25 7.96 0.54
CA GLY A 36 29.32 8.85 -0.15
C GLY A 36 29.29 8.68 -1.68
N ASP A 37 29.98 7.66 -2.22
CA ASP A 37 30.01 7.44 -3.68
C ASP A 37 28.61 7.15 -4.22
N ASN A 38 28.19 7.89 -5.24
CA ASN A 38 26.87 7.81 -5.90
C ASN A 38 25.66 7.97 -4.95
N VAL A 39 25.85 8.50 -3.73
CA VAL A 39 24.75 8.79 -2.82
C VAL A 39 24.12 10.13 -3.17
N VAL A 40 24.85 11.24 -3.07
CA VAL A 40 24.39 12.60 -3.42
C VAL A 40 24.86 13.00 -4.81
N GLN A 41 26.11 12.76 -5.11
CA GLN A 41 26.74 13.08 -6.40
C GLN A 41 27.35 11.83 -7.02
N LYS A 42 27.50 11.87 -8.35
CA LYS A 42 28.16 10.79 -9.08
C LYS A 42 29.64 10.68 -8.65
N SER A 43 30.09 9.45 -8.45
CA SER A 43 31.44 9.17 -8.00
C SER A 43 32.42 9.10 -9.17
N GLU A 44 33.59 9.73 -8.99
CA GLU A 44 34.72 9.59 -9.92
C GLU A 44 35.35 8.19 -9.85
N ARG A 45 35.09 7.42 -8.78
CA ARG A 45 35.61 6.05 -8.58
C ARG A 45 34.84 5.01 -9.39
N THR A 46 33.67 5.38 -9.94
CA THR A 46 32.83 4.55 -10.82
C THR A 46 32.57 5.24 -12.17
N PRO A 47 33.62 5.58 -12.96
CA PRO A 47 33.46 6.34 -14.20
C PRO A 47 32.70 5.59 -15.30
N TRP A 48 32.61 4.28 -15.18
CA TRP A 48 31.85 3.38 -16.03
C TRP A 48 30.32 3.47 -15.78
N TYR A 49 29.91 3.86 -14.58
CA TYR A 49 28.48 4.02 -14.24
C TYR A 49 27.92 5.31 -14.84
N LYS A 50 26.93 5.17 -15.73
CA LYS A 50 26.30 6.32 -16.45
C LYS A 50 24.92 6.69 -15.89
N GLY A 51 24.41 5.95 -14.91
CA GLY A 51 23.14 6.24 -14.26
C GLY A 51 23.19 7.48 -13.35
N THR A 52 22.10 7.70 -12.61
CA THR A 52 21.91 8.79 -11.64
C THR A 52 22.51 8.44 -10.27
N SER A 53 22.76 9.43 -9.42
CA SER A 53 23.01 9.20 -8.00
C SER A 53 21.72 8.74 -7.30
N LEU A 54 21.83 8.21 -6.10
CA LEU A 54 20.67 7.80 -5.30
C LEU A 54 19.72 8.97 -5.03
N LEU A 55 20.25 10.11 -4.63
CA LEU A 55 19.45 11.31 -4.35
C LEU A 55 18.74 11.80 -5.63
N GLU A 56 19.47 11.90 -6.73
CA GLU A 56 18.88 12.30 -8.02
C GLU A 56 17.75 11.36 -8.47
N LEU A 57 17.91 10.03 -8.27
CA LEU A 57 16.85 9.08 -8.56
C LEU A 57 15.63 9.31 -7.67
N LEU A 58 15.82 9.49 -6.34
CA LEU A 58 14.72 9.71 -5.41
C LEU A 58 13.96 11.02 -5.65
N GLU A 59 14.64 12.05 -6.17
CA GLU A 59 14.02 13.34 -6.51
C GLU A 59 13.29 13.32 -7.87
N THR A 60 13.67 12.41 -8.77
CA THR A 60 13.17 12.40 -10.14
C THR A 60 12.28 11.20 -10.49
N VAL A 61 12.26 10.16 -9.64
CA VAL A 61 11.40 8.99 -9.88
C VAL A 61 9.93 9.41 -9.88
N SER A 62 9.21 9.06 -10.95
CA SER A 62 7.77 9.30 -11.02
C SER A 62 7.04 8.31 -10.12
N ILE A 63 6.26 8.83 -9.18
CA ILE A 63 5.37 8.04 -8.29
C ILE A 63 3.91 8.08 -8.76
N GLU A 64 3.62 8.78 -9.86
CA GLU A 64 2.25 9.01 -10.33
C GLU A 64 1.51 7.72 -10.75
N ASN A 65 2.24 6.70 -11.18
CA ASN A 65 1.68 5.43 -11.63
C ASN A 65 1.57 4.35 -10.54
N ASP A 66 2.03 4.63 -9.33
CA ASP A 66 2.08 3.63 -8.24
C ASP A 66 0.75 3.47 -7.52
N HIS A 67 -0.22 4.36 -7.75
CA HIS A 67 -1.51 4.32 -7.09
C HIS A 67 -2.64 3.97 -8.06
N ASN A 68 -3.43 2.97 -7.68
CA ASN A 68 -4.72 2.74 -8.31
C ASN A 68 -5.67 3.89 -7.92
N LEU A 69 -6.02 4.75 -8.87
CA LEU A 69 -6.91 5.90 -8.67
C LEU A 69 -8.38 5.59 -9.03
N THR A 70 -8.68 4.36 -9.47
CA THR A 70 -10.00 3.96 -9.94
C THR A 70 -10.81 3.25 -8.86
N ASP A 71 -10.21 2.26 -8.20
CA ASP A 71 -10.90 1.40 -7.26
C ASP A 71 -10.82 1.97 -5.84
N PHE A 72 -11.85 2.69 -5.41
CA PHE A 72 -11.84 3.27 -4.06
C PHE A 72 -11.87 2.19 -2.97
N ARG A 73 -10.87 2.25 -2.10
CA ARG A 73 -10.73 1.37 -0.94
C ARG A 73 -10.27 2.19 0.27
N PHE A 74 -11.10 2.19 1.30
CA PHE A 74 -10.83 2.92 2.54
C PHE A 74 -11.00 2.01 3.75
N PRO A 75 -9.91 1.37 4.21
CA PRO A 75 -9.91 0.58 5.44
C PRO A 75 -10.11 1.46 6.65
N VAL A 76 -11.16 1.21 7.42
CA VAL A 76 -11.47 1.96 8.64
C VAL A 76 -10.50 1.57 9.75
N GLN A 77 -9.71 2.52 10.23
CA GLN A 77 -8.72 2.32 11.29
C GLN A 77 -9.27 2.66 12.67
N TYR A 78 -10.12 3.68 12.75
CA TYR A 78 -10.67 4.18 13.99
C TYR A 78 -12.01 4.86 13.75
N VAL A 79 -12.94 4.75 14.71
CA VAL A 79 -14.21 5.47 14.70
C VAL A 79 -14.15 6.59 15.74
N LEU A 80 -14.22 7.82 15.29
CA LEU A 80 -14.14 9.02 16.12
C LEU A 80 -15.56 9.50 16.47
N ARG A 81 -15.87 9.58 17.76
CA ARG A 81 -17.12 10.11 18.31
C ARG A 81 -16.83 11.06 19.47
N PRO A 82 -16.41 12.30 19.20
CA PRO A 82 -16.13 13.26 20.27
C PRO A 82 -17.40 13.74 20.99
N ASN A 83 -18.55 13.68 20.33
CA ASN A 83 -19.88 14.06 20.82
C ASN A 83 -20.97 13.25 20.10
N LEU A 84 -22.25 13.52 20.42
CA LEU A 84 -23.40 12.81 19.85
C LEU A 84 -23.68 13.18 18.39
N ASP A 85 -23.25 14.37 17.96
CA ASP A 85 -23.56 14.91 16.63
C ASP A 85 -22.50 14.60 15.57
N PHE A 86 -21.35 14.06 15.99
CA PHE A 86 -20.25 13.74 15.08
C PHE A 86 -19.86 12.27 15.16
N ARG A 87 -19.91 11.60 14.02
CA ARG A 87 -19.37 10.25 13.83
C ARG A 87 -18.46 10.23 12.59
N GLY A 88 -17.18 10.13 12.82
CA GLY A 88 -16.16 10.09 11.77
C GLY A 88 -15.47 8.75 11.69
N PHE A 89 -15.22 8.28 10.48
CA PHE A 89 -14.48 7.06 10.18
C PHE A 89 -13.09 7.47 9.71
N CYS A 90 -12.10 7.27 10.58
CA CYS A 90 -10.72 7.65 10.31
C CYS A 90 -10.00 6.51 9.61
N GLY A 91 -9.23 6.84 8.57
CA GLY A 91 -8.45 5.87 7.82
C GLY A 91 -7.50 6.55 6.84
N LYS A 92 -6.84 5.72 6.06
CA LYS A 92 -6.00 6.14 4.94
C LYS A 92 -6.64 5.64 3.64
N VAL A 93 -6.80 6.51 2.67
CA VAL A 93 -7.23 6.09 1.33
C VAL A 93 -6.17 5.14 0.77
N ALA A 94 -6.53 3.87 0.62
CA ALA A 94 -5.62 2.83 0.14
C ALA A 94 -5.53 2.84 -1.39
N SER A 95 -6.65 3.07 -2.06
CA SER A 95 -6.75 3.22 -3.51
C SER A 95 -8.01 3.99 -3.91
N GLY A 96 -8.08 4.43 -5.16
CA GLY A 96 -9.19 5.19 -5.73
C GLY A 96 -9.31 6.62 -5.22
N VAL A 97 -10.20 7.38 -5.83
CA VAL A 97 -10.54 8.75 -5.41
C VAL A 97 -11.94 8.73 -4.83
N ILE A 98 -12.19 9.51 -3.79
CA ILE A 98 -13.51 9.68 -3.18
C ILE A 98 -13.87 11.15 -3.15
N HIS A 99 -15.11 11.49 -3.50
CA HIS A 99 -15.65 12.83 -3.45
C HIS A 99 -16.76 12.94 -2.39
N LYS A 100 -16.96 14.15 -1.93
CA LYS A 100 -18.14 14.47 -1.14
C LYS A 100 -19.41 14.20 -1.96
N GLY A 101 -20.39 13.52 -1.36
CA GLY A 101 -21.63 13.09 -2.02
C GLY A 101 -21.58 11.73 -2.70
N ASP A 102 -20.42 11.09 -2.86
CA ASP A 102 -20.31 9.76 -3.45
C ASP A 102 -21.07 8.70 -2.64
N GLU A 103 -21.75 7.78 -3.34
CA GLU A 103 -22.38 6.62 -2.69
C GLU A 103 -21.32 5.60 -2.34
N VAL A 104 -21.27 5.20 -1.07
CA VAL A 104 -20.34 4.20 -0.56
C VAL A 104 -21.08 3.02 0.07
N MET A 105 -20.42 1.87 0.07
CA MET A 105 -20.87 0.65 0.75
C MET A 105 -19.87 0.26 1.83
N ALA A 106 -20.39 -0.05 3.02
CA ALA A 106 -19.59 -0.60 4.11
C ALA A 106 -19.48 -2.12 3.99
N LEU A 107 -18.29 -2.66 3.97
CA LEU A 107 -18.02 -4.09 3.94
C LEU A 107 -17.55 -4.58 5.31
N PRO A 108 -17.98 -5.77 5.78
CA PRO A 108 -18.76 -6.77 5.05
C PRO A 108 -20.30 -6.60 5.11
N SER A 109 -20.82 -5.58 5.82
CA SER A 109 -22.26 -5.45 6.08
C SER A 109 -23.14 -5.22 4.83
N GLY A 110 -22.57 -4.65 3.76
CA GLY A 110 -23.27 -4.29 2.54
C GLY A 110 -24.19 -3.06 2.67
N LYS A 111 -24.17 -2.36 3.82
CA LYS A 111 -24.97 -1.16 4.03
C LYS A 111 -24.40 0.01 3.22
N LYS A 112 -25.28 0.80 2.62
CA LYS A 112 -24.94 1.95 1.79
C LYS A 112 -25.22 3.25 2.50
N SER A 113 -24.48 4.29 2.16
CA SER A 113 -24.68 5.68 2.54
C SER A 113 -23.92 6.61 1.59
N HIS A 114 -24.05 7.92 1.76
CA HIS A 114 -23.29 8.93 1.02
C HIS A 114 -22.24 9.58 1.89
N ILE A 115 -21.13 9.99 1.27
CA ILE A 115 -20.11 10.79 1.95
C ILE A 115 -20.66 12.19 2.25
N LYS A 116 -20.86 12.48 3.53
CA LYS A 116 -21.30 13.80 3.98
C LYS A 116 -20.18 14.83 3.96
N SER A 117 -19.01 14.46 4.50
CA SER A 117 -17.82 15.31 4.47
C SER A 117 -16.54 14.48 4.54
N ILE A 118 -15.46 15.08 4.05
CA ILE A 118 -14.09 14.56 4.10
C ILE A 118 -13.29 15.53 4.95
N VAL A 119 -12.87 15.12 6.15
CA VAL A 119 -12.29 16.01 7.15
C VAL A 119 -10.82 15.68 7.37
N THR A 120 -9.98 16.72 7.40
CA THR A 120 -8.58 16.66 7.80
C THR A 120 -8.32 17.60 8.98
N TYR A 121 -7.08 17.62 9.48
CA TYR A 121 -6.69 18.60 10.49
C TYR A 121 -6.81 20.05 9.99
N ASP A 122 -6.53 20.28 8.71
CA ASP A 122 -6.53 21.61 8.09
C ASP A 122 -7.93 22.06 7.61
N GLY A 123 -8.94 21.19 7.71
CA GLY A 123 -10.31 21.48 7.31
C GLY A 123 -10.96 20.39 6.46
N GLU A 124 -12.08 20.75 5.81
CA GLU A 124 -12.80 19.86 4.90
C GLU A 124 -12.21 19.89 3.49
N LEU A 125 -12.27 18.74 2.83
CA LEU A 125 -11.86 18.54 1.44
C LEU A 125 -13.08 18.18 0.58
N GLU A 126 -13.05 18.56 -0.70
CA GLU A 126 -14.05 18.14 -1.67
C GLU A 126 -13.80 16.70 -2.16
N TYR A 127 -12.54 16.27 -2.18
CA TYR A 127 -12.14 14.90 -2.54
C TYR A 127 -10.88 14.48 -1.81
N ALA A 128 -10.67 13.14 -1.74
CA ALA A 128 -9.43 12.56 -1.23
C ALA A 128 -8.96 11.40 -2.12
N PHE A 129 -7.65 11.16 -2.10
CA PHE A 129 -6.96 10.16 -2.93
C PHE A 129 -5.81 9.50 -2.16
N PRO A 130 -5.26 8.38 -2.65
CA PRO A 130 -4.12 7.73 -2.01
C PRO A 130 -2.87 8.62 -2.00
N PRO A 131 -2.09 8.62 -0.94
CA PRO A 131 -2.25 7.91 0.32
C PRO A 131 -2.77 8.80 1.47
N GLN A 132 -3.66 9.73 1.22
CA GLN A 132 -4.15 10.70 2.21
C GLN A 132 -4.81 10.01 3.41
N ALA A 133 -4.49 10.49 4.62
CA ALA A 133 -5.18 10.14 5.86
C ALA A 133 -6.31 11.15 6.10
N VAL A 134 -7.53 10.65 6.14
CA VAL A 134 -8.73 11.48 6.26
C VAL A 134 -9.74 10.86 7.24
N THR A 135 -10.70 11.69 7.66
CA THR A 135 -11.88 11.25 8.38
C THR A 135 -13.10 11.44 7.49
N LEU A 136 -13.78 10.35 7.17
CA LEU A 136 -15.02 10.37 6.40
C LEU A 136 -16.21 10.42 7.34
N THR A 137 -17.17 11.27 7.07
CA THR A 137 -18.49 11.25 7.72
C THR A 137 -19.54 10.80 6.71
N LEU A 138 -20.58 10.12 7.17
CA LEU A 138 -21.66 9.60 6.34
C LEU A 138 -22.96 10.33 6.64
N GLU A 139 -23.87 10.36 5.65
CA GLU A 139 -25.20 10.97 5.82
C GLU A 139 -26.07 10.14 6.76
N ASP A 140 -26.00 8.79 6.60
CA ASP A 140 -26.79 7.87 7.40
C ASP A 140 -26.00 7.27 8.56
N GLU A 141 -26.66 6.99 9.65
CA GLU A 141 -26.09 6.27 10.79
C GLU A 141 -26.05 4.76 10.51
N ILE A 142 -25.12 4.33 9.65
CA ILE A 142 -24.85 2.91 9.43
C ILE A 142 -23.78 2.41 10.39
N ASP A 143 -23.84 1.12 10.71
CA ASP A 143 -22.86 0.50 11.59
C ASP A 143 -21.59 0.18 10.81
N VAL A 144 -20.51 0.90 11.14
CA VAL A 144 -19.17 0.74 10.58
C VAL A 144 -18.18 0.78 11.73
N SER A 145 -17.26 -0.17 11.76
CA SER A 145 -16.29 -0.35 12.82
C SER A 145 -14.86 -0.43 12.27
N ARG A 146 -13.88 -0.40 13.17
CA ARG A 146 -12.50 -0.71 12.81
C ARG A 146 -12.42 -2.12 12.22
N GLY A 147 -11.74 -2.25 11.09
CA GLY A 147 -11.62 -3.50 10.34
C GLY A 147 -12.56 -3.59 9.15
N ASP A 148 -13.62 -2.78 9.13
CA ASP A 148 -14.49 -2.64 7.97
C ASP A 148 -13.80 -1.84 6.86
N MET A 149 -14.35 -1.90 5.66
CA MET A 149 -13.85 -1.17 4.51
C MET A 149 -14.99 -0.40 3.85
N LEU A 150 -14.79 0.88 3.57
CA LEU A 150 -15.68 1.64 2.70
C LEU A 150 -15.19 1.54 1.26
N VAL A 151 -16.10 1.27 0.34
CA VAL A 151 -15.85 1.14 -1.10
C VAL A 151 -16.92 1.91 -1.87
N HIS A 152 -16.69 2.26 -3.14
CA HIS A 152 -17.79 2.75 -4.00
C HIS A 152 -18.84 1.65 -4.16
N ALA A 153 -20.10 2.04 -4.11
CA ALA A 153 -21.24 1.10 -4.17
C ALA A 153 -21.37 0.37 -5.52
N ASP A 154 -20.81 0.93 -6.57
CA ASP A 154 -20.75 0.37 -7.93
C ASP A 154 -19.45 -0.38 -8.24
N ASN A 155 -18.46 -0.33 -7.34
CA ASN A 155 -17.17 -0.99 -7.50
C ASN A 155 -16.78 -1.78 -6.24
N VAL A 156 -17.54 -2.84 -5.98
CA VAL A 156 -17.36 -3.70 -4.81
C VAL A 156 -16.31 -4.77 -5.11
N PRO A 157 -15.26 -4.95 -4.26
CA PRO A 157 -14.28 -6.02 -4.42
C PRO A 157 -14.92 -7.39 -4.19
N VAL A 158 -14.27 -8.42 -4.69
CA VAL A 158 -14.65 -9.81 -4.37
C VAL A 158 -14.43 -10.05 -2.87
N ILE A 159 -15.49 -10.55 -2.21
CA ILE A 159 -15.46 -10.93 -0.80
C ILE A 159 -15.51 -12.44 -0.74
N ASP A 160 -14.42 -13.07 -0.35
CA ASP A 160 -14.32 -14.52 -0.21
C ASP A 160 -13.52 -14.89 1.05
N ARG A 161 -13.71 -16.11 1.51
CA ARG A 161 -12.93 -16.72 2.59
C ARG A 161 -11.73 -17.48 2.06
N ASN A 162 -11.75 -17.85 0.78
CA ASN A 162 -10.68 -18.57 0.11
C ASN A 162 -9.99 -17.61 -0.88
N PHE A 163 -8.69 -17.52 -0.81
CA PHE A 163 -7.91 -16.67 -1.69
C PHE A 163 -6.50 -17.22 -1.91
N GLU A 164 -5.88 -16.82 -2.97
CA GLU A 164 -4.46 -17.09 -3.25
C GLU A 164 -3.65 -15.85 -2.95
N ALA A 165 -2.48 -16.03 -2.35
CA ALA A 165 -1.57 -14.93 -2.04
C ALA A 165 -0.12 -15.37 -2.18
N MET A 166 0.74 -14.45 -2.59
CA MET A 166 2.19 -14.65 -2.50
C MET A 166 2.62 -14.46 -1.06
N LEU A 167 3.36 -15.42 -0.53
CA LEU A 167 3.89 -15.38 0.83
C LEU A 167 5.42 -15.26 0.79
N VAL A 168 5.95 -14.41 1.64
CA VAL A 168 7.36 -14.40 2.01
C VAL A 168 7.46 -14.97 3.42
N TRP A 169 8.04 -16.15 3.54
CA TRP A 169 8.23 -16.80 4.84
C TRP A 169 9.52 -16.31 5.48
N MET A 170 9.41 -15.71 6.67
CA MET A 170 10.53 -15.06 7.35
C MET A 170 10.97 -15.78 8.63
N ASP A 171 10.40 -16.94 8.94
CA ASP A 171 10.80 -17.76 10.07
C ASP A 171 11.95 -18.69 9.68
N GLU A 172 12.83 -19.04 10.62
CA GLU A 172 13.91 -20.03 10.43
C GLU A 172 13.36 -21.46 10.33
N GLU A 173 12.22 -21.74 11.00
CA GLU A 173 11.53 -23.02 10.90
C GLU A 173 10.68 -23.09 9.63
N ALA A 174 10.65 -24.24 9.00
CA ALA A 174 9.79 -24.46 7.84
C ALA A 174 8.31 -24.30 8.19
N MET A 175 7.53 -23.76 7.24
CA MET A 175 6.11 -23.58 7.41
C MET A 175 5.39 -24.92 7.64
N ASP A 176 4.60 -25.00 8.70
CA ASP A 176 3.78 -26.15 9.04
C ASP A 176 2.32 -25.88 8.60
N LEU A 177 1.84 -26.62 7.60
CA LEU A 177 0.50 -26.46 7.03
C LEU A 177 -0.62 -26.89 7.98
N ASP A 178 -0.32 -27.70 8.99
CA ASP A 178 -1.32 -28.13 9.98
C ASP A 178 -1.60 -27.06 11.05
N LYS A 179 -0.78 -26.02 11.10
CA LYS A 179 -0.97 -24.88 12.02
C LYS A 179 -1.97 -23.86 11.50
N SER A 180 -2.64 -23.21 12.43
CA SER A 180 -3.44 -22.00 12.18
C SER A 180 -2.58 -20.76 12.35
N PHE A 181 -2.73 -19.80 11.46
CA PHE A 181 -2.02 -18.53 11.47
C PHE A 181 -2.98 -17.37 11.71
N PHE A 182 -2.44 -16.22 12.10
CA PHE A 182 -3.17 -14.96 12.04
C PHE A 182 -2.88 -14.27 10.72
N ILE A 183 -3.93 -13.84 10.04
CA ILE A 183 -3.83 -12.96 8.88
C ILE A 183 -4.25 -11.55 9.28
N LYS A 184 -3.47 -10.58 8.88
CA LYS A 184 -3.84 -9.17 8.96
C LYS A 184 -3.99 -8.63 7.55
N HIS A 185 -5.22 -8.27 7.19
CA HIS A 185 -5.53 -7.61 5.93
C HIS A 185 -5.98 -6.18 6.22
N THR A 186 -5.10 -5.21 5.91
CA THR A 186 -5.28 -3.79 6.28
C THR A 186 -5.53 -3.60 7.78
N THR A 187 -6.74 -3.28 8.19
CA THR A 187 -7.15 -3.05 9.58
C THR A 187 -7.86 -4.25 10.22
N ASN A 188 -8.23 -5.25 9.41
CA ASN A 188 -8.87 -6.47 9.88
C ASN A 188 -7.82 -7.53 10.24
N THR A 189 -8.09 -8.30 11.30
CA THR A 189 -7.24 -9.43 11.72
C THR A 189 -8.13 -10.63 11.93
N GLY A 190 -7.78 -11.75 11.32
CA GLY A 190 -8.52 -13.00 11.41
C GLY A 190 -7.62 -14.22 11.59
N ARG A 191 -8.22 -15.38 11.81
CA ARG A 191 -7.51 -16.66 11.75
C ARG A 191 -7.61 -17.23 10.35
N THR A 192 -6.52 -17.81 9.89
CA THR A 192 -6.44 -18.47 8.59
C THR A 192 -5.68 -19.77 8.69
N ARG A 193 -5.84 -20.62 7.69
CA ARG A 193 -5.05 -21.82 7.46
C ARG A 193 -4.57 -21.82 6.02
N ILE A 194 -3.41 -22.37 5.79
CA ILE A 194 -2.83 -22.54 4.45
C ILE A 194 -3.22 -23.95 3.99
N ASP A 195 -3.99 -24.04 2.93
CA ASP A 195 -4.45 -25.34 2.42
C ASP A 195 -3.44 -25.97 1.45
N SER A 196 -2.71 -25.14 0.70
CA SER A 196 -1.68 -25.61 -0.24
C SER A 196 -0.67 -24.51 -0.58
N ILE A 197 0.53 -24.94 -0.96
CA ILE A 197 1.60 -24.10 -1.52
C ILE A 197 1.80 -24.55 -2.96
N LYS A 198 1.88 -23.58 -3.90
CA LYS A 198 2.14 -23.83 -5.32
C LYS A 198 3.57 -23.47 -5.67
#